data_d6cad247edd3197a42da2fa98c12b3b0
#
_entry.id   d6cad247edd3197a42da2fa98c12b3b0
#
_cell.length_a   1.000
_cell.length_b   1.000
_cell.length_c   1.000
_cell.angle_alpha   90.00
_cell.angle_beta   90.00
_cell.angle_gamma   90.00
#
_symmetry.space_group_name_H-M   'P 1'
#
loop_
_entity.id
_entity.type
_entity.pdbx_description
1 polymer ?
#
loop_
_entity_poly.entity_id
_entity_poly.type
_entity_poly.pdbx_seq_one_letter_code
_entity_poly.pdbx_strand_id
1 'polypeptide(L)'
;MSKLAKLVLSLLVLAATSADSATVDNLHEFQRGSWNQIRQAHSGEPFVVHIWGVTCGPCRTEMPEWGALLRDRQDMKLVLIDADLVPNEAGAVATMLDQAGLGGAENWVFGDGFVEPLRYEIDPQWRGEIPRTILIGRDDATTVMEGVVDLAAIRSWLDAQRTQGKK
;
A
#
# COMPACT_ATOMS: atom_id res chain seq x y z
N MET A 1 -49.51 22.00 -43.14
CA MET A 1 -48.14 22.50 -43.10
C MET A 1 -47.54 22.07 -41.76
N SER A 2 -46.80 20.98 -41.78
CA SER A 2 -46.35 20.22 -40.60
C SER A 2 -44.99 20.76 -40.14
N LYS A 3 -44.91 21.21 -38.89
CA LYS A 3 -43.64 21.59 -38.25
C LYS A 3 -43.10 20.37 -37.49
N LEU A 4 -42.10 19.73 -38.07
CA LEU A 4 -41.32 18.67 -37.36
C LEU A 4 -40.46 19.32 -36.26
N ALA A 5 -40.79 19.05 -35.03
CA ALA A 5 -39.95 19.35 -33.90
C ALA A 5 -38.83 18.30 -33.79
N LYS A 6 -37.58 18.69 -34.01
CA LYS A 6 -36.41 17.84 -33.82
C LYS A 6 -36.10 17.78 -32.32
N LEU A 7 -36.38 16.67 -31.70
CA LEU A 7 -36.00 16.36 -30.30
C LEU A 7 -34.53 15.92 -30.33
N VAL A 8 -33.61 16.77 -29.89
CA VAL A 8 -32.20 16.43 -29.69
C VAL A 8 -32.06 15.82 -28.30
N LEU A 9 -31.97 14.49 -28.24
CA LEU A 9 -31.74 13.74 -27.01
C LEU A 9 -30.21 13.77 -26.73
N SER A 10 -29.78 14.69 -25.86
CA SER A 10 -28.38 14.71 -25.35
C SER A 10 -28.17 13.54 -24.41
N LEU A 11 -27.43 12.53 -24.88
CA LEU A 11 -26.98 11.42 -24.07
C LEU A 11 -25.82 11.89 -23.19
N LEU A 12 -26.10 12.15 -21.92
CA LEU A 12 -25.06 12.45 -20.91
C LEU A 12 -24.38 11.11 -20.55
N VAL A 13 -23.22 10.87 -21.13
CA VAL A 13 -22.37 9.71 -20.72
C VAL A 13 -21.73 10.07 -19.40
N LEU A 14 -22.30 9.57 -18.30
CA LEU A 14 -21.62 9.59 -17.00
C LEU A 14 -20.45 8.59 -17.07
N ALA A 15 -19.23 9.12 -17.20
CA ALA A 15 -18.04 8.32 -17.00
C ALA A 15 -17.98 7.93 -15.51
N ALA A 16 -18.41 6.72 -15.19
CA ALA A 16 -18.18 6.14 -13.86
C ALA A 16 -16.66 5.90 -13.73
N THR A 17 -15.98 6.74 -12.95
CA THR A 17 -14.63 6.44 -12.47
C THR A 17 -14.78 5.27 -11.52
N SER A 18 -14.38 4.07 -11.96
CA SER A 18 -14.25 2.90 -11.10
C SER A 18 -13.19 3.26 -10.05
N ALA A 19 -13.61 3.48 -8.80
CA ALA A 19 -12.70 3.46 -7.67
C ALA A 19 -12.11 2.05 -7.62
N ASP A 20 -10.80 1.94 -7.70
CA ASP A 20 -10.08 0.66 -7.56
C ASP A 20 -10.12 0.29 -6.07
N SER A 21 -11.12 -0.49 -5.70
CA SER A 21 -11.36 -0.92 -4.32
C SER A 21 -10.60 -2.20 -4.06
N ALA A 22 -9.97 -2.31 -2.89
CA ALA A 22 -9.36 -3.56 -2.44
C ALA A 22 -10.46 -4.62 -2.28
N THR A 23 -10.26 -5.75 -2.94
CA THR A 23 -11.09 -6.93 -2.79
C THR A 23 -10.28 -8.04 -2.14
N VAL A 24 -10.95 -9.09 -1.68
CA VAL A 24 -10.25 -10.29 -1.15
C VAL A 24 -9.28 -10.86 -2.19
N ASP A 25 -9.62 -10.78 -3.47
CA ASP A 25 -8.80 -11.27 -4.59
C ASP A 25 -7.51 -10.45 -4.82
N ASN A 26 -7.46 -9.20 -4.31
CA ASN A 26 -6.28 -8.33 -4.41
C ASN A 26 -5.34 -8.44 -3.19
N LEU A 27 -5.62 -9.34 -2.25
CA LEU A 27 -4.78 -9.58 -1.09
C LEU A 27 -3.90 -10.79 -1.36
N HIS A 28 -2.59 -10.58 -1.34
CA HIS A 28 -1.61 -11.65 -1.46
C HIS A 28 -1.29 -12.24 -0.10
N GLU A 29 -1.21 -13.55 -0.01
CA GLU A 29 -0.75 -14.20 1.20
C GLU A 29 0.77 -14.02 1.34
N PHE A 30 1.21 -13.44 2.47
CA PHE A 30 2.62 -13.32 2.79
C PHE A 30 3.09 -14.59 3.52
N GLN A 31 3.94 -15.35 2.86
CA GLN A 31 4.49 -16.61 3.33
C GLN A 31 6.00 -16.65 3.14
N ARG A 32 6.65 -17.74 3.49
CA ARG A 32 8.10 -17.87 3.32
C ARG A 32 8.51 -17.61 1.86
N GLY A 33 9.49 -16.73 1.70
CA GLY A 33 9.99 -16.29 0.38
C GLY A 33 9.26 -15.09 -0.20
N SER A 34 8.10 -14.66 0.35
CA SER A 34 7.36 -13.50 -0.16
C SER A 34 8.17 -12.22 -0.05
N TRP A 35 8.95 -12.05 1.02
CA TRP A 35 9.83 -10.90 1.13
C TRP A 35 10.83 -10.79 -0.04
N ASN A 36 11.46 -11.89 -0.37
CA ASN A 36 12.38 -11.92 -1.51
C ASN A 36 11.66 -11.67 -2.84
N GLN A 37 10.45 -12.19 -3.01
CA GLN A 37 9.61 -11.93 -4.18
C GLN A 37 9.30 -10.44 -4.32
N ILE A 38 8.87 -9.77 -3.26
CA ILE A 38 8.62 -8.32 -3.24
C ILE A 38 9.88 -7.55 -3.64
N ARG A 39 11.02 -7.84 -3.01
CA ARG A 39 12.28 -7.17 -3.31
C ARG A 39 12.73 -7.35 -4.75
N GLN A 40 12.54 -8.53 -5.32
CA GLN A 40 12.86 -8.81 -6.72
C GLN A 40 11.92 -8.07 -7.68
N ALA A 41 10.62 -8.01 -7.38
CA ALA A 41 9.64 -7.30 -8.21
C ALA A 41 9.93 -5.80 -8.31
N HIS A 42 10.49 -5.20 -7.25
CA HIS A 42 10.84 -3.78 -7.20
C HIS A 42 12.34 -3.49 -7.37
N SER A 43 13.12 -4.47 -7.83
CA SER A 43 14.57 -4.32 -7.97
C SER A 43 14.96 -3.15 -8.89
N GLY A 44 15.83 -2.26 -8.39
CA GLY A 44 16.28 -1.06 -9.11
C GLY A 44 15.30 0.11 -9.09
N GLU A 45 14.15 -0.02 -8.44
CA GLU A 45 13.19 1.06 -8.20
C GLU A 45 13.07 1.36 -6.70
N PRO A 46 12.90 2.64 -6.30
CA PRO A 46 12.64 2.95 -4.91
C PRO A 46 11.20 2.58 -4.56
N PHE A 47 11.01 1.94 -3.42
CA PHE A 47 9.68 1.59 -2.92
C PHE A 47 9.59 1.70 -1.40
N VAL A 48 8.36 1.83 -0.93
CA VAL A 48 8.03 1.97 0.48
C VAL A 48 7.26 0.73 0.91
N VAL A 49 7.67 0.11 1.99
CA VAL A 49 6.92 -0.96 2.64
C VAL A 49 6.37 -0.42 3.95
N HIS A 50 5.07 -0.49 4.14
CA HIS A 50 4.43 -0.12 5.40
C HIS A 50 3.78 -1.34 6.03
N ILE A 51 4.24 -1.70 7.20
CA ILE A 51 3.79 -2.87 7.96
C ILE A 51 2.83 -2.38 9.03
N TRP A 52 1.63 -2.92 9.02
CA TRP A 52 0.49 -2.46 9.81
C TRP A 52 -0.34 -3.63 10.34
N GLY A 53 -1.47 -3.36 10.96
CA GLY A 53 -2.43 -4.38 11.38
C GLY A 53 -3.80 -3.80 11.64
N VAL A 54 -4.85 -4.58 11.41
CA VAL A 54 -6.25 -4.21 11.65
C VAL A 54 -6.48 -3.92 13.13
N THR A 55 -5.80 -4.65 14.03
CA THR A 55 -5.95 -4.50 15.49
C THR A 55 -5.03 -3.41 16.07
N CYS A 56 -4.12 -2.85 15.28
CA CYS A 56 -3.18 -1.82 15.68
C CYS A 56 -3.85 -0.43 15.68
N GLY A 57 -4.09 0.14 16.85
CA GLY A 57 -4.73 1.45 16.99
C GLY A 57 -3.99 2.59 16.25
N PRO A 58 -2.68 2.80 16.48
CA PRO A 58 -1.90 3.80 15.75
C PRO A 58 -1.92 3.59 14.23
N CYS A 59 -1.81 2.34 13.75
CA CYS A 59 -1.86 2.04 12.33
C CYS A 59 -3.18 2.50 11.70
N ARG A 60 -4.32 2.19 12.35
CA ARG A 60 -5.65 2.60 11.88
C ARG A 60 -5.79 4.11 11.75
N THR A 61 -5.12 4.85 12.62
CA THR A 61 -5.18 6.32 12.62
C THR A 61 -4.44 6.91 11.44
N GLU A 62 -3.30 6.33 11.03
CA GLU A 62 -2.47 6.87 9.94
C GLU A 62 -2.87 6.36 8.53
N MET A 63 -3.62 5.25 8.41
CA MET A 63 -3.99 4.67 7.11
C MET A 63 -4.64 5.68 6.13
N PRO A 64 -5.59 6.56 6.55
CA PRO A 64 -6.15 7.56 5.65
C PRO A 64 -5.12 8.55 5.09
N GLU A 65 -4.08 8.87 5.87
CA GLU A 65 -3.00 9.76 5.46
C GLU A 65 -2.08 9.08 4.42
N TRP A 66 -1.81 7.78 4.58
CA TRP A 66 -1.14 6.96 3.58
C TRP A 66 -1.92 6.91 2.27
N GLY A 67 -3.25 6.77 2.32
CA GLY A 67 -4.10 6.84 1.14
C GLY A 67 -4.06 8.20 0.46
N ALA A 68 -4.04 9.29 1.23
CA ALA A 68 -3.86 10.63 0.69
C ALA A 68 -2.49 10.78 0.02
N LEU A 69 -1.42 10.29 0.66
CA LEU A 69 -0.07 10.31 0.09
C LEU A 69 0.00 9.53 -1.23
N LEU A 70 -0.59 8.35 -1.30
CA LEU A 70 -0.60 7.51 -2.51
C LEU A 70 -1.32 8.21 -3.68
N ARG A 71 -2.42 8.90 -3.41
CA ARG A 71 -3.14 9.70 -4.43
C ARG A 71 -2.32 10.87 -4.93
N ASP A 72 -1.60 11.55 -4.05
CA ASP A 72 -0.76 12.70 -4.39
C ASP A 72 0.54 12.28 -5.12
N ARG A 73 1.04 11.11 -4.84
CA ARG A 73 2.34 10.62 -5.32
C ARG A 73 2.15 9.37 -6.17
N GLN A 74 1.66 9.58 -7.40
CA GLN A 74 1.47 8.51 -8.40
C GLN A 74 2.77 7.80 -8.80
N ASP A 75 3.91 8.39 -8.47
CA ASP A 75 5.25 7.80 -8.66
C ASP A 75 5.70 6.90 -7.50
N MET A 76 4.94 6.86 -6.39
CA MET A 76 5.25 6.04 -5.24
C MET A 76 4.84 4.59 -5.47
N LYS A 77 5.78 3.66 -5.27
CA LYS A 77 5.49 2.24 -5.13
C LYS A 77 5.28 1.96 -3.64
N LEU A 78 4.06 1.58 -3.28
CA LEU A 78 3.68 1.28 -1.89
C LEU A 78 3.28 -0.19 -1.77
N VAL A 79 3.96 -0.89 -0.88
CA VAL A 79 3.64 -2.25 -0.46
C VAL A 79 3.11 -2.18 0.97
N LEU A 80 1.94 -2.73 1.20
CA LEU A 80 1.31 -2.81 2.52
C LEU A 80 1.32 -4.27 2.99
N ILE A 81 1.76 -4.51 4.23
CA ILE A 81 1.80 -5.84 4.81
C ILE A 81 1.01 -5.81 6.13
N ASP A 82 -0.14 -6.48 6.16
CA ASP A 82 -0.84 -6.75 7.42
C ASP A 82 -0.09 -7.87 8.17
N ALA A 83 0.45 -7.51 9.32
CA ALA A 83 1.28 -8.36 10.15
C ALA A 83 0.70 -8.55 11.56
N ASP A 84 -0.62 -8.51 11.70
CA ASP A 84 -1.28 -8.82 12.98
C ASP A 84 -0.87 -10.21 13.49
N LEU A 85 -0.71 -10.32 14.81
CA LEU A 85 -0.33 -11.58 15.46
C LEU A 85 -1.42 -12.65 15.37
N VAL A 86 -2.65 -12.21 15.26
CA VAL A 86 -3.82 -13.08 15.08
C VAL A 86 -4.30 -12.85 13.66
N PRO A 87 -4.42 -13.90 12.85
CA PRO A 87 -4.89 -13.76 11.48
C PRO A 87 -6.23 -13.01 11.41
N ASN A 88 -6.29 -12.00 10.58
CA ASN A 88 -7.53 -11.26 10.33
C ASN A 88 -8.31 -11.94 9.21
N GLU A 89 -9.65 -11.81 9.28
CA GLU A 89 -10.46 -12.15 8.13
C GLU A 89 -10.07 -11.23 6.96
N ALA A 90 -9.81 -11.80 5.79
CA ALA A 90 -9.43 -11.06 4.58
C ALA A 90 -10.42 -9.93 4.25
N GLY A 91 -11.70 -10.13 4.55
CA GLY A 91 -12.74 -9.10 4.39
C GLY A 91 -12.54 -7.88 5.29
N ALA A 92 -11.99 -8.04 6.52
CA ALA A 92 -11.71 -6.92 7.42
C ALA A 92 -10.52 -6.10 6.92
N VAL A 93 -9.47 -6.77 6.44
CA VAL A 93 -8.29 -6.14 5.83
C VAL A 93 -8.71 -5.35 4.58
N ALA A 94 -9.42 -5.99 3.65
CA ALA A 94 -9.90 -5.36 2.41
C ALA A 94 -10.77 -4.12 2.70
N THR A 95 -11.68 -4.23 3.67
CA THR A 95 -12.55 -3.11 4.06
C THR A 95 -11.73 -1.92 4.58
N MET A 96 -10.71 -2.16 5.40
CA MET A 96 -9.87 -1.08 5.93
C MET A 96 -9.02 -0.42 4.85
N LEU A 97 -8.44 -1.20 3.94
CA LEU A 97 -7.69 -0.70 2.80
C LEU A 97 -8.56 0.16 1.88
N ASP A 98 -9.78 -0.29 1.59
CA ASP A 98 -10.73 0.43 0.77
C ASP A 98 -11.15 1.77 1.41
N GLN A 99 -11.51 1.74 2.69
CA GLN A 99 -11.88 2.96 3.44
C GLN A 99 -10.75 3.98 3.50
N ALA A 100 -9.49 3.52 3.51
CA ALA A 100 -8.32 4.38 3.48
C ALA A 100 -7.92 4.84 2.06
N GLY A 101 -8.54 4.29 1.00
CA GLY A 101 -8.17 4.54 -0.40
C GLY A 101 -6.83 3.91 -0.79
N LEU A 102 -6.52 2.75 -0.22
CA LEU A 102 -5.26 2.00 -0.40
C LEU A 102 -5.44 0.71 -1.21
N GLY A 103 -6.64 0.45 -1.75
CA GLY A 103 -6.92 -0.72 -2.56
C GLY A 103 -6.04 -0.89 -3.79
N GLY A 104 -5.53 0.24 -4.35
CA GLY A 104 -4.63 0.22 -5.50
C GLY A 104 -3.14 0.02 -5.14
N ALA A 105 -2.77 -0.11 -3.86
CA ALA A 105 -1.42 -0.48 -3.45
C ALA A 105 -1.19 -1.99 -3.60
N GLU A 106 0.04 -2.44 -3.53
CA GLU A 106 0.38 -3.86 -3.43
C GLU A 106 0.12 -4.32 -1.99
N ASN A 107 -0.86 -5.21 -1.80
CA ASN A 107 -1.37 -5.57 -0.49
C ASN A 107 -1.07 -7.03 -0.14
N TRP A 108 -0.47 -7.24 1.01
CA TRP A 108 -0.10 -8.55 1.55
C TRP A 108 -0.68 -8.74 2.95
N VAL A 109 -0.99 -9.98 3.30
CA VAL A 109 -1.47 -10.39 4.62
C VAL A 109 -0.62 -11.56 5.09
N PHE A 110 -0.13 -11.52 6.32
CA PHE A 110 0.58 -12.67 6.89
C PHE A 110 -0.33 -13.91 6.86
N GLY A 111 0.18 -14.97 6.23
CA GLY A 111 -0.50 -16.25 6.18
C GLY A 111 -0.63 -16.89 7.55
N ASP A 112 -1.48 -17.90 7.62
CA ASP A 112 -1.66 -18.69 8.85
C ASP A 112 -0.37 -19.42 9.24
N GLY A 113 -0.04 -19.39 10.53
CA GLY A 113 1.06 -20.16 11.09
C GLY A 113 2.00 -19.36 11.97
N PHE A 114 3.27 -19.76 11.99
CA PHE A 114 4.29 -19.08 12.78
C PHE A 114 4.72 -17.79 12.10
N VAL A 115 4.31 -16.65 12.64
CA VAL A 115 4.63 -15.33 12.11
C VAL A 115 6.11 -14.91 12.33
N GLU A 116 6.78 -15.51 13.32
CA GLU A 116 8.18 -15.20 13.63
C GLU A 116 9.14 -15.43 12.44
N PRO A 117 9.07 -16.54 11.68
CA PRO A 117 9.90 -16.73 10.51
C PRO A 117 9.62 -15.71 9.41
N LEU A 118 8.37 -15.26 9.26
CA LEU A 118 7.99 -14.23 8.26
C LEU A 118 8.58 -12.89 8.64
N ARG A 119 8.51 -12.51 9.92
CA ARG A 119 9.16 -11.30 10.44
C ARG A 119 10.67 -11.35 10.28
N TYR A 120 11.27 -12.50 10.58
CA TYR A 120 12.71 -12.70 10.45
C TYR A 120 13.21 -12.54 9.01
N GLU A 121 12.42 -12.95 8.02
CA GLU A 121 12.76 -12.75 6.61
C GLU A 121 12.78 -11.26 6.23
N ILE A 122 11.87 -10.45 6.79
CA ILE A 122 11.81 -9.02 6.55
C ILE A 122 12.99 -8.32 7.24
N ASP A 123 13.16 -8.58 8.53
CA ASP A 123 14.24 -8.01 9.34
C ASP A 123 14.50 -8.93 10.54
N PRO A 124 15.69 -9.55 10.64
CA PRO A 124 16.04 -10.41 11.77
C PRO A 124 16.00 -9.73 13.14
N GLN A 125 16.05 -8.40 13.19
CA GLN A 125 16.00 -7.63 14.44
C GLN A 125 14.58 -7.21 14.82
N TRP A 126 13.61 -7.33 13.89
CA TRP A 126 12.24 -6.93 14.15
C TRP A 126 11.52 -7.90 15.07
N ARG A 127 10.96 -7.38 16.15
CA ARG A 127 10.26 -8.16 17.20
C ARG A 127 8.74 -8.16 17.05
N GLY A 128 8.22 -7.48 16.01
CA GLY A 128 6.79 -7.45 15.69
C GLY A 128 6.10 -6.13 16.06
N GLU A 129 6.85 -5.10 16.43
CA GLU A 129 6.30 -3.77 16.68
C GLU A 129 5.76 -3.17 15.39
N ILE A 130 4.53 -2.69 15.42
CA ILE A 130 3.85 -1.99 14.32
C ILE A 130 3.17 -0.70 14.84
N PRO A 131 3.01 0.34 13.99
CA PRO A 131 3.40 0.39 12.59
C PRO A 131 4.92 0.44 12.38
N ARG A 132 5.38 -0.05 11.24
CA ARG A 132 6.78 -0.05 10.83
C ARG A 132 6.87 0.29 9.36
N THR A 133 7.74 1.21 8.99
CA THR A 133 7.94 1.60 7.60
C THR A 133 9.37 1.32 7.18
N ILE A 134 9.53 0.71 6.00
CA ILE A 134 10.83 0.39 5.43
C ILE A 134 10.93 1.11 4.08
N LEU A 135 11.93 1.96 3.94
CA LEU A 135 12.26 2.65 2.70
C LEU A 135 13.39 1.89 2.01
N ILE A 136 13.19 1.49 0.78
CA ILE A 136 14.19 0.75 0.00
C ILE A 136 14.52 1.57 -1.23
N GLY A 137 15.79 2.02 -1.30
CA GLY A 137 16.31 2.86 -2.37
C GLY A 137 16.64 2.07 -3.65
N ARG A 138 16.95 2.77 -4.72
CA ARG A 138 17.38 2.18 -6.00
C ARG A 138 18.65 1.33 -5.89
N ASP A 139 19.50 1.65 -4.95
CA ASP A 139 20.76 0.97 -4.61
C ASP A 139 20.57 -0.15 -3.59
N ASP A 140 19.30 -0.51 -3.33
CA ASP A 140 18.88 -1.49 -2.33
C ASP A 140 19.20 -1.08 -0.88
N ALA A 141 19.63 0.17 -0.66
CA ALA A 141 19.82 0.71 0.68
C ALA A 141 18.49 0.79 1.42
N THR A 142 18.50 0.30 2.64
CA THR A 142 17.29 0.18 3.48
C THR A 142 17.34 1.16 4.64
N THR A 143 16.25 1.87 4.87
CA THR A 143 16.03 2.71 6.06
C THR A 143 14.75 2.27 6.76
N VAL A 144 14.84 1.99 8.04
CA VAL A 144 13.70 1.56 8.86
C VAL A 144 13.24 2.70 9.76
N MET A 145 11.92 2.88 9.82
CA MET A 145 11.25 3.84 10.71
C MET A 145 10.23 3.08 11.57
N GLU A 146 10.35 3.20 12.88
CA GLU A 146 9.48 2.52 13.84
C GLU A 146 8.40 3.46 14.36
N GLY A 147 7.21 2.93 14.59
CA GLY A 147 6.05 3.70 15.02
C GLY A 147 5.41 4.52 13.89
N VAL A 148 4.50 5.41 14.27
CA VAL A 148 3.82 6.33 13.33
C VAL A 148 4.88 7.22 12.66
N VAL A 149 4.84 7.28 11.33
CA VAL A 149 5.85 7.99 10.55
C VAL A 149 5.36 9.39 10.15
N ASP A 150 6.29 10.36 10.15
CA ASP A 150 6.04 11.65 9.51
C ASP A 150 6.06 11.49 7.97
N LEU A 151 4.90 11.58 7.35
CA LEU A 151 4.77 11.46 5.89
C LEU A 151 5.51 12.58 5.12
N ALA A 152 5.86 13.70 5.76
CA ALA A 152 6.73 14.70 5.14
C ALA A 152 8.15 14.15 4.94
N ALA A 153 8.65 13.31 5.84
CA ALA A 153 9.92 12.61 5.68
C ALA A 153 9.86 11.62 4.49
N ILE A 154 8.74 10.89 4.33
CA ILE A 154 8.54 10.00 3.18
C ILE A 154 8.55 10.79 1.87
N ARG A 155 7.83 11.93 1.79
CA ARG A 155 7.84 12.81 0.61
C ARG A 155 9.26 13.28 0.27
N SER A 156 9.99 13.74 1.25
CA SER A 156 11.37 14.22 1.08
C SER A 156 12.30 13.10 0.59
N TRP A 157 12.14 11.89 1.13
CA TRP A 157 12.91 10.73 0.67
C TRP A 157 12.59 10.37 -0.79
N LEU A 158 11.31 10.33 -1.17
CA LEU A 158 10.90 10.08 -2.56
C LEU A 158 11.49 11.11 -3.52
N ASP A 159 11.51 12.39 -3.15
CA ASP A 159 12.09 13.46 -3.96
C ASP A 159 13.61 13.29 -4.14
N ALA A 160 14.31 12.85 -3.09
CA ALA A 160 15.72 12.51 -3.17
C ALA A 160 15.99 11.34 -4.14
N GLN A 161 15.15 10.29 -4.13
CA GLN A 161 15.26 9.16 -5.05
C GLN A 161 15.04 9.57 -6.52
N ARG A 162 14.18 10.55 -6.80
CA ARG A 162 13.95 11.07 -8.16
C ARG A 162 15.16 11.80 -8.72
N THR A 163 15.90 12.51 -7.87
CA THR A 163 17.09 13.25 -8.29
C THR A 163 18.28 12.32 -8.59
N GLN A 164 18.39 11.20 -7.87
CA GLN A 164 19.43 10.20 -8.10
C GLN A 164 19.24 9.44 -9.42
N GLY A 165 17.99 9.18 -9.83
CA GLY A 165 17.68 8.46 -11.06
C GLY A 165 17.87 9.26 -12.37
N LYS A 166 18.28 10.54 -12.30
CA LYS A 166 18.50 11.42 -13.46
C LYS A 166 19.99 11.59 -13.81
N LYS A 167 20.86 10.93 -13.12
CA LYS A 167 22.32 10.89 -13.42
C LYS A 167 22.65 9.63 -14.18
#